data_d1b68e9eb8ce34ac973d744eb9dd1fba
#
_entry.id   d1b68e9eb8ce34ac973d744eb9dd1fba
#
_cell.length_a   1.000
_cell.length_b   1.000
_cell.length_c   1.000
_cell.angle_alpha   90.00
_cell.angle_beta   90.00
_cell.angle_gamma   90.00
#
_symmetry.space_group_name_H-M   'P 1'
#
loop_
_entity.id
_entity.type
_entity.pdbx_description
1 polymer ?
#
loop_
_entity_poly.entity_id
_entity_poly.type
_entity_poly.pdbx_seq_one_letter_code
_entity_poly.pdbx_strand_id
1 'polypeptide(L)'
;TAPVGWQLDDTVYTATVVAGETTTIPIINEELPGLRIIKYDRKNMVAMPNVTFAVYRDGEFLGNFKTDQFGEILIADAEPGTYRAFEVDTGDEGHILDTTPQEVELHAGDGIKELLFFNDVKPGLRLVKVDSDDPSKVIPNAVFEIKSVEGTYGPQEFRTDENGEIDLSMLPPGSYVVTEKSCDGYVIDEAQRIIELKPNEDAQFVFTNHIKPSLQLIKLSSDGSRLAGVTFRIAKIEDGSHYLDRTTSSTGEILVSDLEPGVYSV
;
A
#
# COMPACT_ATOMS: atom_id res chain seq x y z
N THR A 1 41.02 36.09 5.14
CA THR A 1 40.10 35.22 4.36
C THR A 1 40.70 33.84 4.28
N ALA A 2 39.92 32.80 4.60
CA ALA A 2 40.31 31.43 4.33
C ALA A 2 40.17 31.10 2.83
N PRO A 3 40.92 30.14 2.29
CA PRO A 3 40.64 29.55 0.97
C PRO A 3 39.25 28.90 0.96
N VAL A 4 38.67 28.68 -0.25
CA VAL A 4 37.43 27.93 -0.40
C VAL A 4 37.62 26.50 0.13
N GLY A 5 36.66 25.98 0.87
CA GLY A 5 36.74 24.67 1.53
C GLY A 5 37.50 24.62 2.83
N TRP A 6 37.95 25.78 3.38
CA TRP A 6 38.69 25.84 4.62
C TRP A 6 38.01 26.79 5.62
N GLN A 7 38.01 26.40 6.90
CA GLN A 7 37.48 27.26 7.95
C GLN A 7 38.46 28.44 8.18
N LEU A 8 37.89 29.63 8.40
CA LEU A 8 38.70 30.80 8.79
C LEU A 8 39.20 30.58 10.21
N ASP A 9 40.53 30.62 10.39
CA ASP A 9 41.15 30.75 11.70
C ASP A 9 41.18 32.26 12.06
N ASP A 10 40.43 32.67 13.07
CA ASP A 10 40.34 34.02 13.58
C ASP A 10 41.19 34.20 14.85
N THR A 11 42.02 33.22 15.20
CA THR A 11 42.91 33.25 16.32
C THR A 11 43.97 34.35 16.19
N VAL A 12 44.15 35.15 17.22
CA VAL A 12 45.20 36.15 17.26
C VAL A 12 46.48 35.51 17.76
N TYR A 13 47.45 35.33 16.87
CA TYR A 13 48.76 34.80 17.18
C TYR A 13 49.73 35.94 17.60
N THR A 14 50.51 35.74 18.67
CA THR A 14 51.54 36.66 19.10
C THR A 14 52.92 36.01 18.96
N ALA A 15 53.89 36.77 18.46
CA ALA A 15 55.25 36.31 18.31
C ALA A 15 56.24 37.32 18.93
N THR A 16 57.27 36.82 19.58
CA THR A 16 58.42 37.63 19.97
C THR A 16 59.47 37.51 18.86
N VAL A 17 59.84 38.64 18.28
CA VAL A 17 60.84 38.68 17.21
C VAL A 17 62.15 39.23 17.81
N VAL A 18 63.25 38.49 17.61
CA VAL A 18 64.57 38.83 18.13
C VAL A 18 65.53 39.18 17.00
N ALA A 19 66.37 40.18 17.19
CA ALA A 19 67.33 40.65 16.18
C ALA A 19 68.26 39.49 15.73
N GLY A 20 68.33 39.23 14.41
CA GLY A 20 69.20 38.18 13.86
C GLY A 20 68.58 36.78 13.81
N GLU A 21 67.36 36.61 14.32
CA GLU A 21 66.66 35.32 14.36
C GLU A 21 65.38 35.38 13.47
N THR A 22 64.96 34.20 13.00
CA THR A 22 63.66 34.02 12.30
C THR A 22 62.70 33.30 13.24
N THR A 23 61.57 33.96 13.56
CA THR A 23 60.51 33.35 14.34
C THR A 23 59.46 32.81 13.35
N THR A 24 59.15 31.52 13.46
CA THR A 24 58.12 30.84 12.64
C THR A 24 56.92 30.51 13.51
N ILE A 25 55.73 30.91 13.06
CA ILE A 25 54.42 30.49 13.66
C ILE A 25 53.71 29.65 12.64
N PRO A 26 53.47 28.35 12.88
CA PRO A 26 52.59 27.56 12.03
C PRO A 26 51.14 27.96 12.30
N ILE A 27 50.40 28.27 11.25
CA ILE A 27 48.96 28.55 11.30
C ILE A 27 48.31 27.46 10.47
N ILE A 28 47.37 26.72 11.07
CA ILE A 28 46.72 25.56 10.47
C ILE A 28 45.25 25.90 10.28
N ASN A 29 44.75 25.79 9.08
CA ASN A 29 43.31 25.82 8.82
C ASN A 29 42.79 24.38 8.70
N GLU A 30 41.59 24.16 9.17
CA GLU A 30 40.88 22.89 9.01
C GLU A 30 39.95 22.93 7.80
N GLU A 31 39.82 21.81 7.11
CA GLU A 31 38.88 21.69 5.99
C GLU A 31 37.45 21.79 6.53
N LEU A 32 36.58 22.41 5.73
CA LEU A 32 35.13 22.39 5.99
C LEU A 32 34.61 20.97 5.86
N PRO A 33 33.68 20.52 6.73
CA PRO A 33 33.09 19.19 6.66
C PRO A 33 32.11 19.10 5.49
N GLY A 34 31.61 17.89 5.25
CA GLY A 34 30.49 17.64 4.37
C GLY A 34 29.39 16.87 5.05
N LEU A 35 28.16 17.05 4.58
CA LEU A 35 27.02 16.23 4.95
C LEU A 35 26.57 15.42 3.74
N ARG A 36 26.50 14.08 3.90
CA ARG A 36 25.87 13.19 2.93
C ARG A 36 24.59 12.62 3.52
N ILE A 37 23.47 12.77 2.81
CA ILE A 37 22.20 12.09 3.12
C ILE A 37 22.07 10.96 2.11
N ILE A 38 21.77 9.75 2.60
CA ILE A 38 21.63 8.55 1.76
C ILE A 38 20.24 7.97 2.01
N LYS A 39 19.53 7.65 0.94
CA LYS A 39 18.16 7.15 0.99
C LYS A 39 18.01 5.81 0.30
N TYR A 40 17.41 4.85 1.00
CA TYR A 40 17.11 3.51 0.49
C TYR A 40 15.66 3.11 0.71
N ASP A 41 15.15 2.25 -0.18
CA ASP A 41 14.01 1.38 0.04
C ASP A 41 14.41 0.28 1.04
N ARG A 42 13.64 0.14 2.13
CA ARG A 42 13.92 -0.83 3.20
C ARG A 42 13.72 -2.27 2.75
N LYS A 43 12.74 -2.53 1.85
CA LYS A 43 12.39 -3.89 1.39
C LYS A 43 13.49 -4.50 0.53
N ASN A 44 14.00 -3.73 -0.42
CA ASN A 44 14.90 -4.21 -1.47
C ASN A 44 16.33 -3.67 -1.33
N MET A 45 16.56 -2.72 -0.42
CA MET A 45 17.85 -2.02 -0.25
C MET A 45 18.30 -1.33 -1.54
N VAL A 46 17.34 -0.79 -2.31
CA VAL A 46 17.59 -0.04 -3.54
C VAL A 46 17.63 1.45 -3.22
N ALA A 47 18.59 2.15 -3.81
CA ALA A 47 18.71 3.61 -3.68
C ALA A 47 17.46 4.31 -4.24
N MET A 48 16.95 5.32 -3.51
CA MET A 48 15.75 6.06 -3.89
C MET A 48 16.09 7.44 -4.41
N PRO A 49 15.98 7.69 -5.73
CA PRO A 49 16.15 9.01 -6.31
C PRO A 49 14.90 9.89 -6.12
N ASN A 50 15.09 11.20 -6.27
CA ASN A 50 14.03 12.22 -6.24
C ASN A 50 13.30 12.39 -4.90
N VAL A 51 13.76 11.75 -3.83
CA VAL A 51 13.23 11.96 -2.48
C VAL A 51 13.64 13.34 -1.98
N THR A 52 12.69 14.09 -1.42
CA THR A 52 12.94 15.46 -0.96
C THR A 52 13.13 15.49 0.55
N PHE A 53 14.22 16.12 0.97
CA PHE A 53 14.57 16.37 2.37
C PHE A 53 14.56 17.85 2.69
N ALA A 54 13.95 18.23 3.81
CA ALA A 54 14.16 19.52 4.44
C ALA A 54 15.41 19.45 5.33
N VAL A 55 16.34 20.38 5.12
CA VAL A 55 17.60 20.43 5.88
C VAL A 55 17.69 21.74 6.63
N TYR A 56 18.11 21.66 7.89
CA TYR A 56 18.31 22.76 8.80
C TYR A 56 19.73 22.71 9.37
N ARG A 57 20.29 23.87 9.71
CA ARG A 57 21.52 24.01 10.52
C ARG A 57 21.22 24.92 11.70
N ASP A 58 21.55 24.51 12.90
CA ASP A 58 21.33 25.27 14.15
C ASP A 58 19.91 25.85 14.28
N GLY A 59 18.91 25.11 13.72
CA GLY A 59 17.50 25.50 13.68
C GLY A 59 17.12 26.41 12.51
N GLU A 60 18.06 26.90 11.70
CA GLU A 60 17.81 27.69 10.50
C GLU A 60 17.55 26.78 9.28
N PHE A 61 16.48 27.06 8.54
CA PHE A 61 16.14 26.31 7.32
C PHE A 61 17.10 26.65 6.18
N LEU A 62 17.85 25.66 5.70
CA LEU A 62 18.78 25.81 4.59
C LEU A 62 18.09 25.61 3.24
N GLY A 63 17.08 24.73 3.17
CA GLY A 63 16.36 24.45 1.93
C GLY A 63 15.82 23.03 1.86
N ASN A 64 15.13 22.78 0.74
CA ASN A 64 14.72 21.43 0.34
C ASN A 64 15.72 20.90 -0.70
N PHE A 65 16.24 19.71 -0.44
CA PHE A 65 17.22 19.04 -1.30
C PHE A 65 16.61 17.73 -1.80
N LYS A 66 16.93 17.35 -3.04
CA LYS A 66 16.47 16.09 -3.64
C LYS A 66 17.63 15.11 -3.81
N THR A 67 17.37 13.84 -3.52
CA THR A 67 18.32 12.77 -3.81
C THR A 67 18.52 12.63 -5.30
N ASP A 68 19.77 12.37 -5.69
CA ASP A 68 20.19 12.11 -7.06
C ASP A 68 19.84 10.66 -7.52
N GLN A 69 20.35 10.26 -8.68
CA GLN A 69 20.15 8.92 -9.23
C GLN A 69 20.72 7.78 -8.37
N PHE A 70 21.61 8.11 -7.42
CA PHE A 70 22.21 7.16 -6.46
C PHE A 70 21.53 7.20 -5.09
N GLY A 71 20.45 7.97 -4.96
CA GLY A 71 19.75 8.17 -3.68
C GLY A 71 20.51 9.07 -2.71
N GLU A 72 21.40 9.94 -3.20
CA GLU A 72 22.28 10.75 -2.36
C GLU A 72 22.00 12.25 -2.49
N ILE A 73 22.20 12.98 -1.38
CA ILE A 73 22.37 14.42 -1.32
C ILE A 73 23.74 14.67 -0.71
N LEU A 74 24.60 15.45 -1.39
CA LEU A 74 25.88 15.88 -0.87
C LEU A 74 25.87 17.41 -0.69
N ILE A 75 26.06 17.85 0.57
CA ILE A 75 26.34 19.23 0.92
C ILE A 75 27.84 19.30 1.24
N ALA A 76 28.63 19.67 0.23
CA ALA A 76 30.06 19.86 0.36
C ALA A 76 30.37 21.21 1.03
N ASP A 77 31.56 21.33 1.63
CA ASP A 77 32.02 22.57 2.28
C ASP A 77 30.97 23.15 3.24
N ALA A 78 30.34 22.26 4.02
CA ALA A 78 29.30 22.62 4.94
C ALA A 78 29.88 23.42 6.12
N GLU A 79 29.22 24.50 6.49
CA GLU A 79 29.60 25.25 7.68
C GLU A 79 29.46 24.38 8.94
N PRO A 80 30.38 24.43 9.92
CA PRO A 80 30.21 23.73 11.19
C PRO A 80 28.89 24.08 11.89
N GLY A 81 28.31 23.13 12.61
CA GLY A 81 27.01 23.28 13.30
C GLY A 81 26.22 21.99 13.40
N THR A 82 25.07 22.06 14.04
CA THR A 82 24.14 20.92 14.15
C THR A 82 23.18 20.88 12.96
N TYR A 83 23.31 19.86 12.12
CA TYR A 83 22.46 19.62 10.98
C TYR A 83 21.32 18.67 11.35
N ARG A 84 20.11 19.04 10.94
CA ARG A 84 18.90 18.23 11.07
C ARG A 84 18.27 18.06 9.71
N ALA A 85 17.98 16.80 9.34
CA ALA A 85 17.32 16.48 8.10
C ALA A 85 16.10 15.58 8.35
N PHE A 86 15.03 15.76 7.58
CA PHE A 86 13.87 14.87 7.56
C PHE A 86 13.22 14.90 6.18
N GLU A 87 12.56 13.80 5.85
CA GLU A 87 11.89 13.64 4.57
C GLU A 87 10.58 14.43 4.51
N VAL A 88 10.30 15.06 3.38
CA VAL A 88 9.06 15.81 3.11
C VAL A 88 8.29 15.28 1.90
N ASP A 89 8.93 14.48 1.05
CA ASP A 89 8.32 13.88 -0.14
C ASP A 89 9.11 12.61 -0.53
N THR A 90 8.41 11.49 -0.70
CA THR A 90 9.00 10.20 -1.10
C THR A 90 9.51 10.17 -2.54
N GLY A 91 9.09 11.13 -3.38
CA GLY A 91 9.39 11.15 -4.80
C GLY A 91 8.54 10.18 -5.65
N ASP A 92 7.73 9.34 -5.04
CA ASP A 92 6.82 8.39 -5.68
C ASP A 92 5.61 8.05 -4.79
N GLU A 93 4.65 7.30 -5.35
CA GLU A 93 3.43 6.89 -4.64
C GLU A 93 3.54 5.51 -3.97
N GLY A 94 4.61 4.77 -4.22
CA GLY A 94 4.79 3.38 -3.75
C GLY A 94 5.37 3.26 -2.34
N HIS A 95 5.93 4.34 -1.80
CA HIS A 95 6.58 4.35 -0.50
C HIS A 95 5.78 5.09 0.57
N ILE A 96 6.09 4.77 1.82
CA ILE A 96 5.51 5.41 3.00
C ILE A 96 6.45 6.51 3.45
N LEU A 97 5.94 7.74 3.56
CA LEU A 97 6.71 8.89 4.03
C LEU A 97 7.09 8.72 5.51
N ASP A 98 8.39 8.76 5.81
CA ASP A 98 8.92 8.79 7.17
C ASP A 98 9.49 10.19 7.48
N THR A 99 8.76 10.97 8.25
CA THR A 99 9.14 12.33 8.63
C THR A 99 10.04 12.39 9.87
N THR A 100 10.52 11.24 10.37
CA THR A 100 11.38 11.16 11.54
C THR A 100 12.70 11.87 11.25
N PRO A 101 13.08 12.92 12.03
CA PRO A 101 14.31 13.63 11.78
C PRO A 101 15.54 12.86 12.26
N GLN A 102 16.66 13.06 11.58
CA GLN A 102 17.97 12.69 12.07
C GLN A 102 18.83 13.94 12.21
N GLU A 103 19.74 13.92 13.17
CA GLU A 103 20.65 15.03 13.48
C GLU A 103 22.09 14.56 13.52
N VAL A 104 23.00 15.43 13.10
CA VAL A 104 24.44 15.23 13.16
C VAL A 104 25.14 16.57 13.42
N GLU A 105 26.11 16.58 14.29
CA GLU A 105 26.98 17.74 14.53
C GLU A 105 28.21 17.65 13.62
N LEU A 106 28.50 18.71 12.87
CA LEU A 106 29.67 18.84 12.00
C LEU A 106 30.66 19.83 12.57
N HIS A 107 31.94 19.42 12.62
CA HIS A 107 33.08 20.27 12.99
C HIS A 107 34.05 20.35 11.83
N ALA A 108 34.83 21.43 11.79
CA ALA A 108 35.95 21.53 10.86
C ALA A 108 36.89 20.33 11.04
N GLY A 109 37.42 19.78 9.95
CA GLY A 109 38.27 18.61 9.97
C GLY A 109 37.53 17.23 10.06
N ASP A 110 36.21 17.21 10.24
CA ASP A 110 35.45 15.96 10.37
C ASP A 110 35.38 15.13 9.07
N GLY A 111 35.63 15.75 7.91
CA GLY A 111 35.36 15.13 6.62
C GLY A 111 33.86 15.05 6.32
N ILE A 112 33.42 14.03 5.57
CA ILE A 112 32.02 13.85 5.23
C ILE A 112 31.36 12.94 6.27
N LYS A 113 30.30 13.44 6.94
CA LYS A 113 29.41 12.64 7.80
C LYS A 113 28.16 12.25 7.07
N GLU A 114 27.59 11.10 7.43
CA GLU A 114 26.45 10.49 6.73
C GLU A 114 25.22 10.37 7.62
N LEU A 115 24.05 10.68 7.03
CA LEU A 115 22.74 10.35 7.57
C LEU A 115 22.06 9.35 6.64
N LEU A 116 21.60 8.23 7.21
CA LEU A 116 21.03 7.12 6.45
C LEU A 116 19.53 7.01 6.75
N PHE A 117 18.70 7.14 5.71
CA PHE A 117 17.25 7.07 5.78
C PHE A 117 16.69 5.92 4.98
N PHE A 118 15.57 5.37 5.47
CA PHE A 118 14.87 4.26 4.82
C PHE A 118 13.38 4.57 4.72
N ASN A 119 12.76 4.24 3.58
CA ASN A 119 11.31 4.18 3.47
C ASN A 119 10.83 2.75 3.36
N ASP A 120 9.70 2.49 4.00
CA ASP A 120 8.96 1.27 3.81
C ASP A 120 8.13 1.36 2.52
N VAL A 121 8.02 0.24 1.81
CA VAL A 121 7.14 0.09 0.65
C VAL A 121 5.70 -0.10 1.14
N LYS A 122 4.75 0.56 0.49
CA LYS A 122 3.32 0.29 0.74
C LYS A 122 3.03 -1.19 0.50
N PRO A 123 2.11 -1.80 1.25
CA PRO A 123 1.78 -3.21 1.09
C PRO A 123 1.24 -3.47 -0.32
N GLY A 124 1.73 -4.52 -0.96
CA GLY A 124 1.09 -5.09 -2.14
C GLY A 124 -0.08 -5.95 -1.70
N LEU A 125 -1.33 -5.56 -2.05
CA LEU A 125 -2.51 -6.34 -1.69
C LEU A 125 -3.31 -6.70 -2.92
N ARG A 126 -3.63 -7.98 -3.04
CA ARG A 126 -4.55 -8.51 -4.03
C ARG A 126 -5.65 -9.32 -3.33
N LEU A 127 -6.91 -8.96 -3.60
CA LEU A 127 -8.05 -9.79 -3.30
C LEU A 127 -8.40 -10.60 -4.56
N VAL A 128 -8.63 -11.90 -4.41
CA VAL A 128 -8.99 -12.80 -5.51
C VAL A 128 -10.31 -13.48 -5.19
N LYS A 129 -11.26 -13.45 -6.12
CA LYS A 129 -12.56 -14.10 -6.02
C LYS A 129 -12.63 -15.30 -6.93
N VAL A 130 -12.93 -16.47 -6.35
CA VAL A 130 -13.02 -17.74 -7.09
C VAL A 130 -14.27 -18.53 -6.71
N ASP A 131 -14.63 -19.48 -7.57
CA ASP A 131 -15.66 -20.47 -7.32
C ASP A 131 -15.19 -21.45 -6.22
N SER A 132 -16.05 -21.75 -5.25
CA SER A 132 -15.74 -22.63 -4.12
C SER A 132 -15.56 -24.10 -4.54
N ASP A 133 -16.24 -24.52 -5.59
CA ASP A 133 -16.22 -25.91 -6.07
C ASP A 133 -15.14 -26.13 -7.13
N ASP A 134 -14.74 -25.04 -7.82
CA ASP A 134 -13.64 -25.01 -8.78
C ASP A 134 -12.77 -23.76 -8.59
N PRO A 135 -11.75 -23.81 -7.74
CA PRO A 135 -10.87 -22.66 -7.46
C PRO A 135 -10.07 -22.14 -8.69
N SER A 136 -10.03 -22.89 -9.79
CA SER A 136 -9.43 -22.40 -11.04
C SER A 136 -10.35 -21.41 -11.79
N LYS A 137 -11.63 -21.38 -11.43
CA LYS A 137 -12.62 -20.49 -12.01
C LYS A 137 -12.69 -19.20 -11.21
N VAL A 138 -12.14 -18.13 -11.76
CA VAL A 138 -12.21 -16.79 -11.21
C VAL A 138 -13.61 -16.18 -11.43
N ILE A 139 -14.02 -15.28 -10.51
CA ILE A 139 -15.33 -14.65 -10.56
C ILE A 139 -15.15 -13.14 -10.75
N PRO A 140 -15.40 -12.61 -11.96
CA PRO A 140 -15.41 -11.19 -12.22
C PRO A 140 -16.69 -10.51 -11.72
N ASN A 141 -16.64 -9.18 -11.58
CA ASN A 141 -17.77 -8.32 -11.22
C ASN A 141 -18.35 -8.54 -9.81
N ALA A 142 -17.73 -9.32 -8.95
CA ALA A 142 -18.09 -9.37 -7.54
C ALA A 142 -17.77 -8.02 -6.86
N VAL A 143 -18.70 -7.52 -6.04
CA VAL A 143 -18.58 -6.22 -5.38
C VAL A 143 -18.23 -6.42 -3.91
N PHE A 144 -17.18 -5.72 -3.46
CA PHE A 144 -16.74 -5.69 -2.08
C PHE A 144 -16.74 -4.28 -1.54
N GLU A 145 -17.21 -4.11 -0.32
CA GLU A 145 -17.04 -2.91 0.47
C GLU A 145 -15.82 -3.06 1.38
N ILE A 146 -14.92 -2.08 1.35
CA ILE A 146 -13.69 -2.06 2.13
C ILE A 146 -13.64 -0.77 2.94
N LYS A 147 -13.35 -0.90 4.23
CA LYS A 147 -13.14 0.23 5.14
C LYS A 147 -12.08 -0.11 6.18
N SER A 148 -11.32 0.88 6.64
CA SER A 148 -10.39 0.68 7.75
C SER A 148 -11.15 0.41 9.06
N VAL A 149 -10.58 -0.42 9.92
CA VAL A 149 -11.12 -0.67 11.27
C VAL A 149 -11.14 0.61 12.09
N GLU A 150 -10.14 1.47 11.92
CA GLU A 150 -9.99 2.73 12.66
C GLU A 150 -10.87 3.88 12.10
N GLY A 151 -11.55 3.66 10.98
CA GLY A 151 -12.42 4.68 10.37
C GLY A 151 -11.69 5.78 9.59
N THR A 152 -10.41 5.61 9.31
CA THR A 152 -9.57 6.57 8.56
C THR A 152 -9.72 6.44 7.04
N TYR A 153 -10.29 5.31 6.56
CA TYR A 153 -10.51 5.02 5.15
C TYR A 153 -11.86 4.35 4.91
N GLY A 154 -12.54 4.75 3.84
CA GLY A 154 -13.79 4.14 3.38
C GLY A 154 -15.02 4.54 4.22
N PRO A 155 -16.15 3.83 4.08
CA PRO A 155 -16.35 2.66 3.20
C PRO A 155 -16.25 3.01 1.71
N GLN A 156 -15.58 2.16 0.94
CA GLN A 156 -15.48 2.28 -0.51
C GLN A 156 -15.78 0.95 -1.16
N GLU A 157 -16.49 0.97 -2.30
CA GLU A 157 -16.80 -0.22 -3.07
C GLU A 157 -15.74 -0.46 -4.17
N PHE A 158 -15.37 -1.72 -4.29
CA PHE A 158 -14.46 -2.25 -5.30
C PHE A 158 -15.13 -3.40 -6.03
N ARG A 159 -14.76 -3.59 -7.28
CA ARG A 159 -15.28 -4.65 -8.14
C ARG A 159 -14.14 -5.50 -8.69
N THR A 160 -14.29 -6.82 -8.66
CA THR A 160 -13.32 -7.73 -9.28
C THR A 160 -13.28 -7.54 -10.79
N ASP A 161 -12.08 -7.55 -11.34
CA ASP A 161 -11.79 -7.46 -12.76
C ASP A 161 -12.07 -8.78 -13.51
N GLU A 162 -11.63 -8.89 -14.79
CA GLU A 162 -11.76 -10.08 -15.61
C GLU A 162 -11.01 -11.29 -15.05
N ASN A 163 -9.99 -11.08 -14.23
CA ASN A 163 -9.21 -12.13 -13.56
C ASN A 163 -9.77 -12.46 -12.16
N GLY A 164 -10.90 -11.87 -11.78
CA GLY A 164 -11.48 -12.03 -10.45
C GLY A 164 -10.70 -11.29 -9.37
N GLU A 165 -9.90 -10.28 -9.72
CA GLU A 165 -8.98 -9.61 -8.82
C GLU A 165 -9.39 -8.18 -8.50
N ILE A 166 -9.04 -7.73 -7.29
CA ILE A 166 -9.03 -6.33 -6.87
C ILE A 166 -7.62 -6.01 -6.41
N ASP A 167 -6.97 -5.03 -7.04
CA ASP A 167 -5.71 -4.48 -6.59
C ASP A 167 -5.96 -3.40 -5.54
N LEU A 168 -5.41 -3.59 -4.36
CA LEU A 168 -5.51 -2.69 -3.21
C LEU A 168 -4.13 -2.21 -2.75
N SER A 169 -3.11 -2.29 -3.61
CA SER A 169 -1.72 -1.93 -3.30
C SER A 169 -1.53 -0.46 -2.91
N MET A 170 -2.50 0.40 -3.24
CA MET A 170 -2.47 1.82 -2.87
C MET A 170 -3.01 2.11 -1.47
N LEU A 171 -3.58 1.11 -0.78
CA LEU A 171 -4.08 1.31 0.58
C LEU A 171 -2.91 1.46 1.57
N PRO A 172 -3.02 2.40 2.52
CA PRO A 172 -2.06 2.50 3.62
C PRO A 172 -1.98 1.21 4.45
N PRO A 173 -0.86 0.95 5.13
CA PRO A 173 -0.81 -0.11 6.13
C PRO A 173 -1.89 0.06 7.18
N GLY A 174 -2.45 -1.06 7.66
CA GLY A 174 -3.51 -1.05 8.66
C GLY A 174 -4.45 -2.25 8.57
N SER A 175 -5.46 -2.26 9.43
CA SER A 175 -6.50 -3.29 9.45
C SER A 175 -7.75 -2.82 8.72
N TYR A 176 -8.28 -3.66 7.83
CA TYR A 176 -9.45 -3.36 7.00
C TYR A 176 -10.53 -4.42 7.16
N VAL A 177 -11.78 -3.97 7.22
CA VAL A 177 -12.96 -4.82 7.13
C VAL A 177 -13.35 -4.93 5.66
N VAL A 178 -13.42 -6.16 5.17
CA VAL A 178 -13.87 -6.50 3.81
C VAL A 178 -15.21 -7.20 3.91
N THR A 179 -16.22 -6.70 3.20
CA THR A 179 -17.58 -7.25 3.16
C THR A 179 -18.00 -7.44 1.72
N GLU A 180 -18.41 -8.64 1.35
CA GLU A 180 -18.99 -8.88 0.03
C GLU A 180 -20.42 -8.30 -0.04
N LYS A 181 -20.72 -7.55 -1.09
CA LYS A 181 -22.02 -6.87 -1.29
C LYS A 181 -22.86 -7.53 -2.37
N SER A 182 -22.25 -8.02 -3.43
CA SER A 182 -22.95 -8.72 -4.52
C SER A 182 -22.01 -9.62 -5.32
N CYS A 183 -22.57 -10.72 -5.82
CA CYS A 183 -21.90 -11.66 -6.70
C CYS A 183 -22.96 -12.38 -7.54
N ASP A 184 -23.15 -11.97 -8.77
CA ASP A 184 -24.22 -12.49 -9.64
C ASP A 184 -24.03 -14.00 -9.91
N GLY A 185 -25.11 -14.78 -9.75
CA GLY A 185 -25.10 -16.23 -9.94
C GLY A 185 -24.47 -17.03 -8.79
N TYR A 186 -24.01 -16.37 -7.73
CA TYR A 186 -23.37 -16.98 -6.57
C TYR A 186 -24.12 -16.65 -5.27
N VAL A 187 -23.96 -17.50 -4.28
CA VAL A 187 -24.42 -17.26 -2.90
C VAL A 187 -23.41 -16.37 -2.21
N ILE A 188 -23.86 -15.20 -1.74
CA ILE A 188 -23.00 -14.22 -1.08
C ILE A 188 -22.55 -14.74 0.29
N ASP A 189 -21.25 -14.58 0.60
CA ASP A 189 -20.74 -14.72 1.96
C ASP A 189 -20.87 -13.37 2.67
N GLU A 190 -21.91 -13.22 3.49
CA GLU A 190 -22.17 -11.97 4.25
C GLU A 190 -21.19 -11.78 5.42
N ALA A 191 -20.31 -12.75 5.68
CA ALA A 191 -19.36 -12.66 6.77
C ALA A 191 -18.33 -11.56 6.50
N GLN A 192 -18.17 -10.66 7.47
CA GLN A 192 -17.10 -9.67 7.43
C GLN A 192 -15.77 -10.34 7.73
N ARG A 193 -14.76 -10.05 6.91
CA ARG A 193 -13.39 -10.51 7.16
C ARG A 193 -12.50 -9.32 7.46
N ILE A 194 -11.65 -9.47 8.49
CA ILE A 194 -10.61 -8.48 8.79
C ILE A 194 -9.33 -8.96 8.14
N ILE A 195 -8.72 -8.07 7.35
CA ILE A 195 -7.41 -8.26 6.73
C ILE A 195 -6.43 -7.24 7.30
N GLU A 196 -5.19 -7.64 7.49
CA GLU A 196 -4.11 -6.76 7.97
C GLU A 196 -3.11 -6.54 6.84
N LEU A 197 -2.81 -5.27 6.55
CA LEU A 197 -1.81 -4.84 5.57
C LEU A 197 -0.58 -4.35 6.30
N LYS A 198 0.57 -4.99 6.05
CA LYS A 198 1.84 -4.61 6.67
C LYS A 198 2.78 -3.99 5.65
N PRO A 199 3.54 -2.96 6.04
CA PRO A 199 4.59 -2.42 5.18
C PRO A 199 5.55 -3.52 4.70
N ASN A 200 6.06 -3.37 3.49
CA ASN A 200 7.03 -4.29 2.87
C ASN A 200 6.53 -5.72 2.59
N GLU A 201 5.26 -6.04 2.90
CA GLU A 201 4.66 -7.35 2.66
C GLU A 201 3.70 -7.30 1.46
N ASP A 202 3.74 -8.35 0.63
CA ASP A 202 2.72 -8.61 -0.37
C ASP A 202 1.75 -9.65 0.18
N ALA A 203 0.45 -9.36 0.13
CA ALA A 203 -0.58 -10.26 0.62
C ALA A 203 -1.60 -10.58 -0.46
N GLN A 204 -2.07 -11.84 -0.48
CA GLN A 204 -3.18 -12.26 -1.32
C GLN A 204 -4.26 -12.87 -0.44
N PHE A 205 -5.48 -12.38 -0.58
CA PHE A 205 -6.65 -12.90 0.13
C PHE A 205 -7.63 -13.51 -0.87
N VAL A 206 -7.94 -14.79 -0.67
CA VAL A 206 -8.88 -15.52 -1.52
C VAL A 206 -10.25 -15.57 -0.86
N PHE A 207 -11.27 -15.15 -1.61
CA PHE A 207 -12.68 -15.22 -1.26
C PHE A 207 -13.38 -16.20 -2.20
N THR A 208 -14.21 -17.07 -1.65
CA THR A 208 -14.88 -18.13 -2.41
C THR A 208 -16.40 -18.02 -2.27
N ASN A 209 -17.17 -18.32 -3.31
CA ASN A 209 -18.61 -18.49 -3.23
C ASN A 209 -19.04 -19.76 -3.95
N HIS A 210 -20.13 -20.35 -3.49
CA HIS A 210 -20.83 -21.43 -4.20
C HIS A 210 -21.78 -20.86 -5.25
N ILE A 211 -21.89 -21.52 -6.39
CA ILE A 211 -22.91 -21.20 -7.39
C ILE A 211 -24.30 -21.33 -6.75
N LYS A 212 -25.21 -20.41 -7.08
CA LYS A 212 -26.61 -20.51 -6.67
C LYS A 212 -27.23 -21.80 -7.19
N PRO A 213 -28.00 -22.51 -6.34
CA PRO A 213 -28.63 -23.78 -6.74
C PRO A 213 -29.72 -23.59 -7.79
N SER A 214 -30.02 -24.65 -8.46
CA SER A 214 -31.16 -24.77 -9.38
C SER A 214 -32.12 -25.84 -8.94
N LEU A 215 -33.38 -25.66 -9.27
CA LEU A 215 -34.45 -26.65 -9.06
C LEU A 215 -34.99 -27.14 -10.42
N GLN A 216 -34.90 -28.45 -10.69
CA GLN A 216 -35.51 -29.06 -11.84
C GLN A 216 -36.76 -29.83 -11.40
N LEU A 217 -37.90 -29.55 -12.06
CA LEU A 217 -39.14 -30.24 -11.87
C LEU A 217 -39.47 -31.03 -13.15
N ILE A 218 -39.93 -32.26 -12.97
CA ILE A 218 -40.41 -33.12 -14.08
C ILE A 218 -41.85 -33.54 -13.78
N LYS A 219 -42.77 -33.17 -14.65
CA LYS A 219 -44.18 -33.56 -14.52
C LYS A 219 -44.48 -34.82 -15.34
N LEU A 220 -44.97 -35.83 -14.68
CA LEU A 220 -45.34 -37.09 -15.28
C LEU A 220 -46.84 -37.36 -15.07
N SER A 221 -47.45 -38.08 -16.03
CA SER A 221 -48.75 -38.72 -15.91
C SER A 221 -48.61 -40.05 -15.16
N SER A 222 -49.74 -40.71 -14.86
CA SER A 222 -49.77 -41.99 -14.17
C SER A 222 -49.13 -43.16 -14.95
N ASP A 223 -49.02 -43.03 -16.27
CA ASP A 223 -48.37 -44.01 -17.17
C ASP A 223 -46.88 -43.71 -17.39
N GLY A 224 -46.33 -42.67 -16.73
CA GLY A 224 -44.95 -42.26 -16.83
C GLY A 224 -44.62 -41.33 -18.00
N SER A 225 -45.60 -40.96 -18.81
CA SER A 225 -45.41 -40.01 -19.91
C SER A 225 -45.23 -38.59 -19.37
N ARG A 226 -44.38 -37.77 -20.02
CA ARG A 226 -44.12 -36.38 -19.62
C ARG A 226 -45.26 -35.46 -20.02
N LEU A 227 -45.66 -34.56 -19.12
CA LEU A 227 -46.78 -33.64 -19.34
C LEU A 227 -46.31 -32.22 -19.54
N ALA A 228 -46.58 -31.67 -20.72
CA ALA A 228 -46.34 -30.29 -21.05
C ALA A 228 -47.52 -29.39 -20.64
N GLY A 229 -47.27 -28.09 -20.46
CA GLY A 229 -48.30 -27.07 -20.21
C GLY A 229 -48.89 -27.06 -18.81
N VAL A 230 -48.26 -27.75 -17.84
CA VAL A 230 -48.69 -27.75 -16.44
C VAL A 230 -47.98 -26.63 -15.68
N THR A 231 -48.75 -25.75 -15.03
CA THR A 231 -48.21 -24.63 -14.27
C THR A 231 -48.03 -24.99 -12.78
N PHE A 232 -46.87 -24.72 -12.27
CA PHE A 232 -46.52 -24.83 -10.86
C PHE A 232 -46.21 -23.49 -10.24
N ARG A 233 -46.62 -23.31 -8.98
CA ARG A 233 -46.19 -22.20 -8.15
C ARG A 233 -45.05 -22.68 -7.26
N ILE A 234 -43.90 -22.00 -7.37
CA ILE A 234 -42.67 -22.29 -6.60
C ILE A 234 -42.41 -21.14 -5.67
N ALA A 235 -42.35 -21.41 -4.38
CA ALA A 235 -42.13 -20.37 -3.35
C ALA A 235 -41.15 -20.83 -2.29
N LYS A 236 -40.25 -19.95 -1.86
CA LYS A 236 -39.39 -20.21 -0.71
C LYS A 236 -40.25 -20.21 0.58
N ILE A 237 -40.16 -21.23 1.41
CA ILE A 237 -41.08 -21.37 2.57
C ILE A 237 -40.83 -20.27 3.60
N GLU A 238 -39.60 -19.85 3.80
CA GLU A 238 -39.22 -18.83 4.77
C GLU A 238 -39.67 -17.42 4.39
N ASP A 239 -39.89 -17.16 3.09
CA ASP A 239 -40.35 -15.89 2.54
C ASP A 239 -41.60 -16.11 1.67
N GLY A 240 -42.70 -16.47 2.27
CA GLY A 240 -43.95 -16.81 1.59
C GLY A 240 -44.59 -15.68 0.78
N SER A 241 -43.99 -14.49 0.74
CA SER A 241 -44.47 -13.33 -0.05
C SER A 241 -44.04 -13.33 -1.50
N HIS A 242 -42.97 -14.09 -1.85
CA HIS A 242 -42.47 -14.17 -3.22
C HIS A 242 -42.63 -15.56 -3.79
N TYR A 243 -43.25 -15.64 -4.96
CA TYR A 243 -43.43 -16.90 -5.71
C TYR A 243 -43.14 -16.71 -7.19
N LEU A 244 -42.78 -17.82 -7.82
CA LEU A 244 -42.56 -17.92 -9.26
C LEU A 244 -43.57 -18.91 -9.84
N ASP A 245 -44.41 -18.48 -10.79
CA ASP A 245 -45.24 -19.40 -11.55
C ASP A 245 -44.48 -19.80 -12.82
N ARG A 246 -44.31 -21.11 -13.05
CA ARG A 246 -43.58 -21.72 -14.17
C ARG A 246 -44.40 -22.83 -14.79
N THR A 247 -44.36 -22.90 -16.09
CA THR A 247 -45.12 -23.91 -16.88
C THR A 247 -44.16 -24.91 -17.50
N THR A 248 -44.48 -26.20 -17.43
CA THR A 248 -43.66 -27.24 -18.03
C THR A 248 -43.52 -27.06 -19.54
N SER A 249 -42.31 -27.27 -20.04
CA SER A 249 -41.96 -27.26 -21.47
C SER A 249 -42.63 -28.39 -22.25
N SER A 250 -42.41 -28.46 -23.55
CA SER A 250 -42.81 -29.59 -24.41
C SER A 250 -42.24 -30.94 -23.96
N THR A 251 -41.14 -30.91 -23.17
CA THR A 251 -40.53 -32.10 -22.58
C THR A 251 -41.02 -32.39 -21.14
N GLY A 252 -42.05 -31.67 -20.66
CA GLY A 252 -42.60 -31.85 -19.32
C GLY A 252 -41.70 -31.38 -18.19
N GLU A 253 -40.76 -30.46 -18.47
CA GLU A 253 -39.75 -30.02 -17.53
C GLU A 253 -39.86 -28.52 -17.23
N ILE A 254 -39.50 -28.16 -16.01
CA ILE A 254 -39.19 -26.78 -15.54
C ILE A 254 -37.81 -26.78 -14.96
N LEU A 255 -36.96 -25.83 -15.37
CA LEU A 255 -35.68 -25.50 -14.71
C LEU A 255 -35.79 -24.10 -14.16
N VAL A 256 -35.51 -23.93 -12.87
CA VAL A 256 -35.37 -22.62 -12.21
C VAL A 256 -33.95 -22.53 -11.68
N SER A 257 -33.16 -21.63 -12.23
CA SER A 257 -31.77 -21.34 -11.80
C SER A 257 -31.71 -20.14 -10.89
N ASP A 258 -30.53 -19.93 -10.32
CA ASP A 258 -30.18 -18.77 -9.47
C ASP A 258 -31.08 -18.61 -8.25
N LEU A 259 -31.47 -19.72 -7.65
CA LEU A 259 -32.24 -19.74 -6.43
C LEU A 259 -31.36 -19.45 -5.22
N GLU A 260 -31.91 -18.73 -4.24
CA GLU A 260 -31.27 -18.66 -2.94
C GLU A 260 -31.37 -20.03 -2.21
N PRO A 261 -30.31 -20.48 -1.52
CA PRO A 261 -30.41 -21.70 -0.72
C PRO A 261 -31.59 -21.67 0.26
N GLY A 262 -32.29 -22.78 0.42
CA GLY A 262 -33.45 -22.87 1.29
C GLY A 262 -34.43 -23.96 0.91
N VAL A 263 -35.59 -24.00 1.58
CA VAL A 263 -36.66 -24.96 1.34
C VAL A 263 -37.75 -24.30 0.50
N TYR A 264 -38.15 -24.96 -0.57
CA TYR A 264 -39.16 -24.49 -1.50
C TYR A 264 -40.39 -25.38 -1.49
N SER A 265 -41.55 -24.78 -1.52
CA SER A 265 -42.81 -25.44 -1.85
C SER A 265 -43.06 -25.38 -3.37
N VAL A 266 -43.67 -26.45 -3.91
CA VAL A 266 -44.02 -26.58 -5.33
C VAL A 266 -45.46 -27.06 -5.42
#